data_7e84ee87280f495d5bcfb77080c942a4
#
_entry.id   7e84ee87280f495d5bcfb77080c942a4
#
_cell.length_a   1.000
_cell.length_b   1.000
_cell.length_c   1.000
_cell.angle_alpha   90.00
_cell.angle_beta   90.00
_cell.angle_gamma   90.00
#
_symmetry.space_group_name_H-M   'P 1'
#
loop_
_entity.id
_entity.type
_entity.pdbx_description
1 polymer ?
#
loop_
_entity_poly.entity_id
_entity_poly.type
_entity_poly.pdbx_seq_one_letter_code
_entity_poly.pdbx_strand_id
1 'polypeptide(L)'
;MHNRVATFLFAGLIVAGLTACAPWPVRPTALAYGPAQANRAAEIVRLAGGELGAPYLYGGSTPRGFDCSGLVYYVFRHAGLRVPRTANDQLYASHPVDFRDLRPGDLVFFQIAGNIQMHDGIYVGQGEFIHAPETGHAVSYARLDNSYWKSRFVGGGRF
;
A
#
# COMPACT_ATOMS: atom_id res chain seq x y z
N MET A 1 88.69 13.74 -28.58
CA MET A 1 87.69 12.72 -28.24
C MET A 1 86.68 13.40 -27.38
N HIS A 2 85.50 13.85 -28.01
CA HIS A 2 84.46 14.65 -27.37
C HIS A 2 83.26 13.78 -27.12
N ASN A 3 82.91 13.60 -25.87
CA ASN A 3 81.72 12.86 -25.43
C ASN A 3 80.52 13.86 -25.32
N ARG A 4 79.54 13.74 -26.17
CA ARG A 4 78.31 14.53 -26.11
C ARG A 4 77.27 13.76 -25.33
N VAL A 5 76.95 14.23 -24.14
CA VAL A 5 75.84 13.71 -23.32
C VAL A 5 74.56 14.34 -23.80
N ALA A 6 73.64 13.57 -24.33
CA ALA A 6 72.30 13.99 -24.72
C ALA A 6 71.34 13.97 -23.53
N THR A 7 70.84 15.13 -23.14
CA THR A 7 69.84 15.28 -22.06
C THR A 7 68.47 15.13 -22.67
N PHE A 8 67.75 14.03 -22.32
CA PHE A 8 66.35 13.84 -22.67
C PHE A 8 65.44 14.51 -21.61
N LEU A 9 64.76 15.55 -22.00
CA LEU A 9 63.68 16.18 -21.22
C LEU A 9 62.39 15.35 -21.36
N PHE A 10 62.00 14.67 -20.30
CA PHE A 10 60.70 14.02 -20.20
C PHE A 10 59.66 15.07 -19.81
N ALA A 11 58.82 15.51 -20.77
CA ALA A 11 57.63 16.30 -20.50
C ALA A 11 56.54 15.39 -19.93
N GLY A 12 56.34 15.44 -18.62
CA GLY A 12 55.22 14.71 -17.93
C GLY A 12 53.89 15.35 -18.24
N LEU A 13 53.05 14.64 -18.98
CA LEU A 13 51.68 15.02 -19.23
C LEU A 13 50.84 14.69 -17.99
N ILE A 14 50.45 15.70 -17.21
CA ILE A 14 49.50 15.55 -16.10
C ILE A 14 48.09 15.47 -16.67
N VAL A 15 47.55 14.27 -16.76
CA VAL A 15 46.13 14.07 -17.07
C VAL A 15 45.33 14.32 -15.79
N ALA A 16 44.70 15.49 -15.68
CA ALA A 16 43.74 15.81 -14.63
C ALA A 16 42.47 14.98 -14.86
N GLY A 17 42.33 13.89 -14.12
CA GLY A 17 41.10 13.10 -14.11
C GLY A 17 39.97 13.88 -13.48
N LEU A 18 39.03 14.36 -14.28
CA LEU A 18 37.72 14.88 -13.84
C LEU A 18 36.92 13.67 -13.31
N THR A 19 36.94 13.46 -11.99
CA THR A 19 36.00 12.57 -11.33
C THR A 19 34.61 13.19 -11.40
N ALA A 20 33.87 12.84 -12.45
CA ALA A 20 32.45 13.16 -12.52
C ALA A 20 31.74 12.43 -11.37
N CYS A 21 31.28 13.17 -10.34
CA CYS A 21 30.33 12.67 -9.36
C CYS A 21 29.07 12.24 -10.11
N ALA A 22 28.91 10.94 -10.34
CA ALA A 22 27.66 10.41 -10.86
C ALA A 22 26.55 10.77 -9.86
N PRO A 23 25.47 11.44 -10.32
CA PRO A 23 24.36 11.73 -9.44
C PRO A 23 23.79 10.39 -8.94
N TRP A 24 23.63 10.28 -7.61
CA TRP A 24 22.96 9.14 -6.97
C TRP A 24 21.64 8.90 -7.69
N PRO A 25 21.28 7.64 -8.04
CA PRO A 25 19.99 7.36 -8.64
C PRO A 25 18.89 7.89 -7.71
N VAL A 26 18.23 8.95 -8.15
CA VAL A 26 17.05 9.48 -7.49
C VAL A 26 16.06 8.31 -7.47
N ARG A 27 15.74 7.78 -6.29
CA ARG A 27 14.63 6.83 -6.16
C ARG A 27 13.43 7.46 -6.85
N PRO A 28 12.75 6.74 -7.76
CA PRO A 28 11.54 7.29 -8.35
C PRO A 28 10.63 7.68 -7.19
N THR A 29 10.39 8.96 -7.04
CA THR A 29 9.36 9.52 -6.16
C THR A 29 8.10 8.71 -6.39
N ALA A 30 7.51 8.18 -5.32
CA ALA A 30 6.27 7.41 -5.34
C ALA A 30 5.39 7.91 -6.47
N LEU A 31 5.09 7.02 -7.45
CA LEU A 31 4.37 7.35 -8.67
C LEU A 31 3.23 8.30 -8.32
N ALA A 32 3.27 9.51 -8.88
CA ALA A 32 2.25 10.51 -8.61
C ALA A 32 0.90 9.87 -8.91
N TYR A 33 0.02 9.87 -7.92
CA TYR A 33 -1.33 9.33 -8.01
C TYR A 33 -2.03 10.02 -9.17
N GLY A 34 -2.16 9.35 -10.30
CA GLY A 34 -2.78 9.93 -11.49
C GLY A 34 -4.26 10.23 -11.21
N PRO A 35 -4.87 11.22 -11.91
CA PRO A 35 -6.26 11.60 -11.70
C PRO A 35 -7.24 10.41 -11.72
N ALA A 36 -7.01 9.43 -12.58
CA ALA A 36 -7.84 8.22 -12.68
C ALA A 36 -7.77 7.35 -11.40
N GLN A 37 -6.58 7.23 -10.79
CA GLN A 37 -6.41 6.49 -9.53
C GLN A 37 -7.04 7.25 -8.36
N ALA A 38 -6.91 8.58 -8.33
CA ALA A 38 -7.55 9.41 -7.31
C ALA A 38 -9.07 9.31 -7.37
N ASN A 39 -9.66 9.34 -8.57
CA ASN A 39 -11.10 9.16 -8.77
C ASN A 39 -11.57 7.78 -8.32
N ARG A 40 -10.82 6.73 -8.62
CA ARG A 40 -11.14 5.36 -8.19
C ARG A 40 -11.05 5.20 -6.67
N ALA A 41 -10.04 5.77 -6.04
CA ALA A 41 -9.91 5.77 -4.59
C ALA A 41 -11.08 6.47 -3.90
N ALA A 42 -11.50 7.63 -4.41
CA ALA A 42 -12.66 8.34 -3.92
C ALA A 42 -13.95 7.52 -4.08
N GLU A 43 -14.10 6.82 -5.20
CA GLU A 43 -15.24 5.93 -5.44
C GLU A 43 -15.27 4.72 -4.50
N ILE A 44 -14.12 4.09 -4.23
CA ILE A 44 -13.99 3.02 -3.24
C ILE A 44 -14.44 3.50 -1.86
N VAL A 45 -13.94 4.66 -1.41
CA VAL A 45 -14.32 5.24 -0.11
C VAL A 45 -15.80 5.58 -0.05
N ARG A 46 -16.37 6.16 -1.11
CA ARG A 46 -17.80 6.47 -1.21
C ARG A 46 -18.66 5.21 -1.13
N LEU A 47 -18.31 4.16 -1.86
CA LEU A 47 -19.02 2.88 -1.86
C LEU A 47 -18.93 2.22 -0.47
N ALA A 48 -17.76 2.18 0.14
CA ALA A 48 -17.60 1.63 1.49
C ALA A 48 -18.43 2.41 2.52
N GLY A 49 -18.45 3.73 2.43
CA GLY A 49 -19.29 4.60 3.27
C GLY A 49 -20.79 4.35 3.10
N GLY A 50 -21.22 3.95 1.90
CA GLY A 50 -22.62 3.59 1.62
C GLY A 50 -23.09 2.31 2.32
N GLU A 51 -22.15 1.45 2.75
CA GLU A 51 -22.47 0.18 3.42
C GLU A 51 -22.40 0.26 4.96
N LEU A 52 -22.13 1.44 5.51
CA LEU A 52 -22.14 1.64 6.97
C LEU A 52 -23.51 1.23 7.56
N GLY A 53 -23.45 0.46 8.65
CA GLY A 53 -24.65 -0.07 9.31
C GLY A 53 -25.19 -1.37 8.72
N ALA A 54 -24.66 -1.86 7.58
CA ALA A 54 -24.99 -3.18 7.07
C ALA A 54 -24.55 -4.27 8.08
N PRO A 55 -25.37 -5.31 8.33
CA PRO A 55 -25.05 -6.30 9.35
C PRO A 55 -23.86 -7.16 8.97
N TYR A 56 -23.11 -7.63 9.95
CA TYR A 56 -22.13 -8.69 9.71
C TYR A 56 -22.85 -10.02 9.40
N LEU A 57 -22.37 -10.68 8.35
CA LEU A 57 -22.81 -12.02 7.97
C LEU A 57 -21.61 -12.85 7.51
N TYR A 58 -21.29 -13.92 8.20
CA TYR A 58 -20.21 -14.83 7.79
C TYR A 58 -20.43 -15.34 6.36
N GLY A 59 -19.43 -15.20 5.48
CA GLY A 59 -19.55 -15.52 4.06
C GLY A 59 -20.36 -14.51 3.23
N GLY A 60 -20.89 -13.44 3.85
CA GLY A 60 -21.69 -12.40 3.20
C GLY A 60 -20.83 -11.48 2.32
N SER A 61 -21.42 -11.02 1.20
CA SER A 61 -20.76 -10.09 0.26
C SER A 61 -21.79 -9.21 -0.47
N THR A 62 -22.88 -8.88 0.21
CA THR A 62 -23.97 -8.03 -0.33
C THR A 62 -24.50 -7.11 0.77
N PRO A 63 -25.25 -6.04 0.45
CA PRO A 63 -25.84 -5.14 1.45
C PRO A 63 -26.77 -5.83 2.48
N ARG A 64 -27.15 -7.09 2.25
CA ARG A 64 -27.89 -7.89 3.24
C ARG A 64 -27.01 -8.43 4.37
N GLY A 65 -25.69 -8.34 4.22
CA GLY A 65 -24.69 -8.70 5.20
C GLY A 65 -23.34 -8.95 4.56
N PHE A 66 -22.31 -8.55 5.30
CA PHE A 66 -20.91 -8.68 4.88
C PHE A 66 -20.07 -9.40 5.95
N ASP A 67 -19.13 -10.24 5.54
CA ASP A 67 -17.92 -10.46 6.31
C ASP A 67 -16.84 -9.43 5.91
N CYS A 68 -15.69 -9.43 6.58
CA CYS A 68 -14.63 -8.44 6.35
C CYS A 68 -14.21 -8.39 4.87
N SER A 69 -13.75 -9.50 4.32
CA SER A 69 -13.30 -9.58 2.93
C SER A 69 -14.43 -9.53 1.90
N GLY A 70 -15.65 -9.86 2.30
CA GLY A 70 -16.85 -9.71 1.47
C GLY A 70 -17.25 -8.26 1.25
N LEU A 71 -17.07 -7.40 2.25
CA LEU A 71 -17.22 -5.95 2.10
C LEU A 71 -16.20 -5.41 1.08
N VAL A 72 -14.93 -5.77 1.23
CA VAL A 72 -13.88 -5.39 0.28
C VAL A 72 -14.21 -5.89 -1.13
N TYR A 73 -14.57 -7.18 -1.25
CA TYR A 73 -14.94 -7.79 -2.53
C TYR A 73 -16.09 -7.04 -3.22
N TYR A 74 -17.14 -6.71 -2.47
CA TYR A 74 -18.29 -5.96 -2.98
C TYR A 74 -17.89 -4.57 -3.47
N VAL A 75 -17.25 -3.79 -2.60
CA VAL A 75 -16.87 -2.40 -2.87
C VAL A 75 -15.93 -2.30 -4.07
N PHE A 76 -14.87 -3.12 -4.11
CA PHE A 76 -13.90 -3.08 -5.20
C PHE A 76 -14.50 -3.49 -6.54
N ARG A 77 -15.36 -4.50 -6.56
CA ARG A 77 -16.07 -4.89 -7.79
C ARG A 77 -16.94 -3.78 -8.33
N HIS A 78 -17.65 -3.04 -7.47
CA HIS A 78 -18.46 -1.91 -7.88
C HIS A 78 -17.61 -0.70 -8.32
N ALA A 79 -16.37 -0.58 -7.81
CA ALA A 79 -15.39 0.38 -8.30
C ALA A 79 -14.66 -0.10 -9.59
N GLY A 80 -15.06 -1.23 -10.19
CA GLY A 80 -14.49 -1.77 -11.43
C GLY A 80 -13.16 -2.52 -11.26
N LEU A 81 -12.82 -2.94 -10.03
CA LEU A 81 -11.63 -3.72 -9.73
C LEU A 81 -11.98 -5.19 -9.44
N ARG A 82 -11.06 -6.07 -9.80
CA ARG A 82 -11.15 -7.50 -9.45
C ARG A 82 -10.25 -7.78 -8.26
N VAL A 83 -10.85 -8.26 -7.17
CA VAL A 83 -10.14 -8.68 -5.95
C VAL A 83 -10.57 -10.10 -5.59
N PRO A 84 -9.70 -10.89 -4.95
CA PRO A 84 -10.07 -12.20 -4.42
C PRO A 84 -11.18 -12.12 -3.34
N ARG A 85 -11.81 -13.27 -3.03
CA ARG A 85 -12.92 -13.30 -2.06
C ARG A 85 -12.44 -13.30 -0.61
N THR A 86 -11.26 -13.85 -0.31
CA THR A 86 -10.79 -14.02 1.06
C THR A 86 -9.74 -12.99 1.45
N ALA A 87 -9.66 -12.61 2.72
CA ALA A 87 -8.69 -11.62 3.20
C ALA A 87 -7.24 -12.07 2.99
N ASN A 88 -6.95 -13.37 3.14
CA ASN A 88 -5.62 -13.91 2.85
C ASN A 88 -5.25 -13.73 1.38
N ASP A 89 -6.14 -14.11 0.46
CA ASP A 89 -5.87 -13.99 -0.97
C ASP A 89 -5.78 -12.51 -1.40
N GLN A 90 -6.56 -11.63 -0.77
CA GLN A 90 -6.49 -10.17 -1.00
C GLN A 90 -5.14 -9.60 -0.56
N LEU A 91 -4.61 -10.04 0.60
CA LEU A 91 -3.27 -9.66 1.04
C LEU A 91 -2.21 -10.08 0.02
N TYR A 92 -2.23 -11.34 -0.42
CA TYR A 92 -1.23 -11.87 -1.35
C TYR A 92 -1.34 -11.29 -2.77
N ALA A 93 -2.54 -10.94 -3.21
CA ALA A 93 -2.78 -10.38 -4.55
C ALA A 93 -2.55 -8.88 -4.64
N SER A 94 -2.52 -8.17 -3.51
CA SER A 94 -2.32 -6.72 -3.48
C SER A 94 -0.84 -6.33 -3.56
N HIS A 95 -0.56 -5.13 -4.07
CA HIS A 95 0.76 -4.52 -3.95
C HIS A 95 0.97 -4.02 -2.52
N PRO A 96 2.04 -4.46 -1.82
CA PRO A 96 2.30 -4.04 -0.45
C PRO A 96 2.42 -2.51 -0.30
N VAL A 97 1.83 -1.97 0.75
CA VAL A 97 1.87 -0.54 1.10
C VAL A 97 2.31 -0.39 2.55
N ASP A 98 3.34 0.41 2.78
CA ASP A 98 3.78 0.73 4.13
C ASP A 98 2.75 1.63 4.86
N PHE A 99 2.71 1.54 6.19
CA PHE A 99 1.79 2.33 7.01
C PHE A 99 1.83 3.84 6.69
N ARG A 100 3.02 4.38 6.41
CA ARG A 100 3.21 5.82 6.13
C ARG A 100 2.75 6.22 4.72
N ASP A 101 2.59 5.25 3.84
CA ASP A 101 2.22 5.44 2.44
C ASP A 101 0.75 5.08 2.15
N LEU A 102 0.00 4.76 3.22
CA LEU A 102 -1.44 4.48 3.14
C LEU A 102 -2.20 5.68 2.59
N ARG A 103 -3.09 5.40 1.64
CA ARG A 103 -3.96 6.39 0.98
C ARG A 103 -5.40 5.89 1.00
N PRO A 104 -6.39 6.80 1.03
CA PRO A 104 -7.80 6.40 0.90
C PRO A 104 -8.00 5.44 -0.28
N GLY A 105 -8.75 4.36 -0.05
CA GLY A 105 -8.96 3.28 -1.00
C GLY A 105 -7.96 2.12 -0.92
N ASP A 106 -6.90 2.21 -0.13
CA ASP A 106 -6.04 1.07 0.19
C ASP A 106 -6.73 0.11 1.14
N LEU A 107 -6.31 -1.14 1.13
CA LEU A 107 -6.67 -2.11 2.15
C LEU A 107 -5.73 -2.03 3.35
N VAL A 108 -6.24 -2.35 4.52
CA VAL A 108 -5.46 -2.55 5.74
C VAL A 108 -5.72 -3.96 6.25
N PHE A 109 -4.65 -4.68 6.59
CA PHE A 109 -4.70 -6.07 7.00
C PHE A 109 -4.26 -6.25 8.45
N PHE A 110 -4.96 -7.12 9.15
CA PHE A 110 -4.73 -7.39 10.56
C PHE A 110 -4.72 -8.90 10.80
N GLN A 111 -3.86 -9.34 11.69
CA GLN A 111 -3.85 -10.71 12.15
C GLN A 111 -4.64 -10.85 13.46
N ILE A 112 -5.83 -11.46 13.37
CA ILE A 112 -6.68 -11.75 14.52
C ILE A 112 -6.53 -13.25 14.89
N ALA A 113 -6.83 -13.63 16.12
CA ALA A 113 -6.85 -15.02 16.58
C ALA A 113 -5.67 -15.91 16.13
N GLY A 114 -4.57 -15.86 16.87
CA GLY A 114 -3.56 -16.94 16.88
C GLY A 114 -2.88 -17.25 15.54
N ASN A 115 -2.61 -16.26 14.72
CA ASN A 115 -1.90 -16.37 13.42
C ASN A 115 -2.65 -17.15 12.30
N ILE A 116 -3.93 -17.43 12.45
CA ILE A 116 -4.67 -18.26 11.49
C ILE A 116 -5.68 -17.43 10.69
N GLN A 117 -6.21 -16.35 11.25
CA GLN A 117 -7.28 -15.58 10.63
C GLN A 117 -6.85 -14.16 10.30
N MET A 118 -6.84 -13.85 9.02
CA MET A 118 -6.70 -12.48 8.53
C MET A 118 -8.03 -11.75 8.59
N HIS A 119 -7.94 -10.49 8.96
CA HIS A 119 -9.02 -9.51 8.87
C HIS A 119 -8.58 -8.34 8.02
N ASP A 120 -9.50 -7.73 7.33
CA ASP A 120 -9.21 -6.60 6.46
C ASP A 120 -10.26 -5.48 6.57
N GLY A 121 -9.89 -4.32 6.07
CA GLY A 121 -10.75 -3.16 5.95
C GLY A 121 -10.26 -2.21 4.88
N ILE A 122 -11.07 -1.22 4.55
CA ILE A 122 -10.80 -0.21 3.54
C ILE A 122 -10.37 1.08 4.23
N TYR A 123 -9.13 1.50 4.01
CA TYR A 123 -8.60 2.74 4.57
C TYR A 123 -9.28 3.95 3.93
N VAL A 124 -9.76 4.87 4.75
CA VAL A 124 -10.51 6.06 4.30
C VAL A 124 -9.79 7.38 4.55
N GLY A 125 -8.57 7.31 5.14
CA GLY A 125 -7.78 8.50 5.48
C GLY A 125 -7.80 8.79 6.98
N GLN A 126 -6.94 9.71 7.43
CA GLN A 126 -6.86 10.21 8.80
C GLN A 126 -6.70 9.12 9.89
N GLY A 127 -6.12 7.98 9.52
CA GLY A 127 -5.94 6.84 10.42
C GLY A 127 -7.20 6.00 10.62
N GLU A 128 -8.25 6.20 9.81
CA GLU A 128 -9.53 5.49 9.89
C GLU A 128 -9.69 4.48 8.74
N PHE A 129 -10.41 3.41 9.01
CA PHE A 129 -10.81 2.42 8.02
C PHE A 129 -12.24 1.93 8.28
N ILE A 130 -12.92 1.46 7.22
CA ILE A 130 -14.24 0.84 7.28
C ILE A 130 -14.07 -0.67 7.15
N HIS A 131 -14.75 -1.42 8.02
CA HIS A 131 -14.72 -2.88 8.04
C HIS A 131 -16.04 -3.50 8.49
N ALA A 132 -16.23 -4.78 8.22
CA ALA A 132 -17.29 -5.60 8.81
C ALA A 132 -16.65 -6.43 9.95
N PRO A 133 -16.88 -6.09 11.24
CA PRO A 133 -16.07 -6.61 12.35
C PRO A 133 -16.31 -8.08 12.68
N GLU A 134 -17.52 -8.42 13.16
CA GLU A 134 -17.87 -9.77 13.62
C GLU A 134 -19.37 -9.89 13.84
N THR A 135 -19.84 -11.11 14.14
CA THR A 135 -21.26 -11.40 14.42
C THR A 135 -21.81 -10.51 15.54
N GLY A 136 -23.00 -9.99 15.31
CA GLY A 136 -23.66 -9.09 16.26
C GLY A 136 -23.30 -7.60 16.08
N HIS A 137 -22.38 -7.30 15.19
CA HIS A 137 -21.98 -5.93 14.83
C HIS A 137 -22.36 -5.59 13.39
N ALA A 138 -22.21 -4.31 13.06
CA ALA A 138 -22.45 -3.81 11.71
C ALA A 138 -21.17 -3.22 11.12
N VAL A 139 -21.14 -3.05 9.81
CA VAL A 139 -20.09 -2.30 9.10
C VAL A 139 -19.93 -0.93 9.75
N SER A 140 -18.71 -0.61 10.16
CA SER A 140 -18.40 0.58 10.94
C SER A 140 -17.00 1.09 10.70
N TYR A 141 -16.74 2.30 11.17
CA TYR A 141 -15.37 2.84 11.25
C TYR A 141 -14.60 2.23 12.41
N ALA A 142 -13.29 2.07 12.20
CA ALA A 142 -12.32 1.82 13.24
C ALA A 142 -11.05 2.64 12.99
N ARG A 143 -10.18 2.74 14.02
CA ARG A 143 -8.96 3.56 13.95
C ARG A 143 -7.72 2.69 14.05
N LEU A 144 -6.73 2.98 13.21
CA LEU A 144 -5.43 2.30 13.19
C LEU A 144 -4.60 2.57 14.47
N ASP A 145 -4.81 3.71 15.14
CA ASP A 145 -4.13 4.06 16.39
C ASP A 145 -4.76 3.41 17.64
N ASN A 146 -5.93 2.80 17.52
CA ASN A 146 -6.52 1.97 18.57
C ASN A 146 -5.58 0.81 18.91
N SER A 147 -5.34 0.55 20.20
CA SER A 147 -4.37 -0.45 20.68
C SER A 147 -4.65 -1.84 20.17
N TYR A 148 -5.93 -2.22 20.01
CA TYR A 148 -6.34 -3.52 19.47
C TYR A 148 -5.88 -3.69 18.01
N TRP A 149 -6.16 -2.69 17.15
CA TRP A 149 -5.82 -2.73 15.72
C TRP A 149 -4.33 -2.51 15.49
N LYS A 150 -3.73 -1.56 16.22
CA LYS A 150 -2.30 -1.22 16.11
C LYS A 150 -1.40 -2.42 16.35
N SER A 151 -1.71 -3.23 17.38
CA SER A 151 -0.89 -4.43 17.72
C SER A 151 -1.06 -5.59 16.75
N ARG A 152 -2.09 -5.56 15.89
CA ARG A 152 -2.45 -6.63 14.94
C ARG A 152 -2.21 -6.25 13.48
N PHE A 153 -1.81 -5.02 13.22
CA PHE A 153 -1.57 -4.53 11.87
C PHE A 153 -0.42 -5.29 11.20
N VAL A 154 -0.69 -5.85 10.04
CA VAL A 154 0.28 -6.61 9.22
C VAL A 154 0.86 -5.75 8.10
N GLY A 155 0.05 -4.93 7.49
CA GLY A 155 0.44 -4.07 6.38
C GLY A 155 -0.75 -3.50 5.64
N GLY A 156 -0.47 -2.66 4.65
CA GLY A 156 -1.43 -2.19 3.67
C GLY A 156 -1.31 -2.92 2.34
N GLY A 157 -2.35 -2.82 1.51
CA GLY A 157 -2.35 -3.36 0.15
C GLY A 157 -3.12 -2.48 -0.83
N ARG A 158 -2.65 -2.40 -2.07
CA ARG A 158 -3.26 -1.59 -3.15
C ARG A 158 -3.53 -2.43 -4.38
N PHE A 159 -4.70 -2.23 -5.00
CA PHE A 159 -5.11 -2.84 -6.26
C PHE A 159 -5.15 -1.85 -7.41
#